data_faf2fac50a4c7dc3fd8e1db4864c5756
#
_entry.id   faf2fac50a4c7dc3fd8e1db4864c5756
#
_cell.length_a   1.000
_cell.length_b   1.000
_cell.length_c   1.000
_cell.angle_alpha   90.00
_cell.angle_beta   90.00
_cell.angle_gamma   90.00
#
_symmetry.space_group_name_H-M   'P 1'
#
loop_
_entity.id
_entity.type
_entity.pdbx_description
1 polymer ?
#
loop_
_entity_poly.entity_id
_entity_poly.type
_entity_poly.pdbx_seq_one_letter_code
_entity_poly.pdbx_strand_id
1 'polypeptide(L)'
;WMTGMGKRDVRQSRLFMSDDLFNTRIPVSLEGRLEPRGFLNMGKSGEFLVAALSDAQSSTPGELRLYVSRDAERWTQAQFPHAPLAHETGYTILEGPQHRLLVDMLDQTSRTSALFMSDSTGTNFSSSIVHTQRNADGIIDYEHLTNMEGAAIVNVKVEGALDRVQTRITHDEGASW
;
A
#
# COMPACT_ATOMS: atom_id res chain seq x y z
N TRP A 1 -3.76 -15.26 7.75
CA TRP A 1 -4.22 -16.26 6.78
C TRP A 1 -5.73 -16.23 6.67
N MET A 2 -6.24 -16.07 5.48
CA MET A 2 -7.68 -16.18 5.20
C MET A 2 -8.04 -17.65 5.04
N THR A 3 -8.87 -18.21 5.90
CA THR A 3 -9.36 -19.57 5.77
C THR A 3 -10.83 -19.60 5.36
N GLY A 4 -11.18 -20.33 4.32
CA GLY A 4 -12.54 -20.75 3.99
C GLY A 4 -12.83 -20.87 2.50
N MET A 5 -13.35 -21.97 2.08
CA MET A 5 -13.82 -22.22 0.73
C MET A 5 -15.27 -21.70 0.57
N GLY A 6 -15.51 -20.97 -0.51
CA GLY A 6 -16.81 -20.41 -0.92
C GLY A 6 -16.59 -19.02 -1.52
N LYS A 7 -17.49 -18.53 -2.36
CA LYS A 7 -17.50 -17.11 -2.78
C LYS A 7 -17.64 -16.27 -1.50
N ARG A 8 -16.51 -15.79 -1.00
CA ARG A 8 -16.46 -15.04 0.24
C ARG A 8 -16.83 -13.61 -0.03
N ASP A 9 -17.74 -13.12 0.74
CA ASP A 9 -17.93 -11.69 0.88
C ASP A 9 -16.73 -11.12 1.64
N VAL A 10 -15.77 -10.57 0.90
CA VAL A 10 -14.56 -9.94 1.45
C VAL A 10 -14.92 -8.89 2.50
N ARG A 11 -16.11 -8.30 2.39
CA ARG A 11 -16.64 -7.32 3.36
C ARG A 11 -16.78 -7.88 4.78
N GLN A 12 -16.76 -9.20 4.95
CA GLN A 12 -16.83 -9.88 6.25
C GLN A 12 -15.48 -10.36 6.76
N SER A 13 -14.39 -10.17 5.99
CA SER A 13 -13.05 -10.58 6.40
C SER A 13 -12.61 -9.83 7.65
N ARG A 14 -11.92 -10.53 8.55
CA ARG A 14 -11.35 -9.98 9.79
C ARG A 14 -9.87 -10.29 9.85
N LEU A 15 -9.12 -9.46 10.56
CA LEU A 15 -7.73 -9.67 10.85
C LEU A 15 -7.56 -10.21 12.29
N PHE A 16 -6.77 -11.24 12.44
CA PHE A 16 -6.43 -11.83 13.73
C PHE A 16 -4.92 -11.90 13.88
N MET A 17 -4.46 -11.68 15.10
CA MET A 17 -3.10 -11.90 15.53
C MET A 17 -3.01 -13.16 16.39
N SER A 18 -1.87 -13.82 16.38
CA SER A 18 -1.54 -14.93 17.27
C SER A 18 -0.03 -14.98 17.50
N ASP A 19 0.37 -15.28 18.69
CA ASP A 19 1.76 -15.51 19.13
C ASP A 19 2.05 -16.99 19.46
N ASP A 20 1.02 -17.85 19.38
CA ASP A 20 1.05 -19.27 19.76
C ASP A 20 0.70 -20.22 18.61
N LEU A 21 1.09 -19.91 17.38
CA LEU A 21 0.82 -20.70 16.17
C LEU A 21 -0.69 -20.89 15.89
N PHE A 22 -1.49 -19.89 16.21
CA PHE A 22 -2.95 -19.88 16.04
C PHE A 22 -3.72 -20.84 16.94
N ASN A 23 -3.15 -21.30 18.06
CA ASN A 23 -3.92 -21.95 19.11
C ASN A 23 -4.91 -20.95 19.73
N THR A 24 -4.45 -19.71 19.94
CA THR A 24 -5.31 -18.57 20.29
C THR A 24 -5.42 -17.57 19.14
N ARG A 25 -6.50 -16.81 19.08
CA ARG A 25 -6.76 -15.81 18.06
C ARG A 25 -7.22 -14.53 18.72
N ILE A 26 -6.42 -13.50 18.60
CA ILE A 26 -6.72 -12.18 19.12
C ILE A 26 -7.23 -11.32 17.95
N PRO A 27 -8.48 -10.82 17.99
CA PRO A 27 -8.96 -9.95 16.93
C PRO A 27 -8.18 -8.64 16.96
N VAL A 28 -7.72 -8.20 15.79
CA VAL A 28 -7.04 -6.92 15.62
C VAL A 28 -8.07 -5.81 15.71
N SER A 29 -7.79 -4.80 16.53
CA SER A 29 -8.54 -3.55 16.58
C SER A 29 -7.79 -2.46 15.84
N LEU A 30 -8.51 -1.63 15.10
CA LEU A 30 -7.98 -0.42 14.49
C LEU A 30 -8.35 0.78 15.37
N GLU A 31 -7.61 1.87 15.24
CA GLU A 31 -7.88 3.10 15.98
C GLU A 31 -9.36 3.51 15.87
N GLY A 32 -10.04 3.54 17.02
CA GLY A 32 -11.47 3.87 17.11
C GLY A 32 -12.45 2.80 16.62
N ARG A 33 -11.98 1.60 16.21
CA ARG A 33 -12.82 0.51 15.71
C ARG A 33 -12.49 -0.82 16.38
N LEU A 34 -13.45 -1.36 17.09
CA LEU A 34 -13.39 -2.71 17.60
C LEU A 34 -13.85 -3.70 16.51
N GLU A 35 -13.07 -4.76 16.30
CA GLU A 35 -13.38 -5.82 15.34
C GLU A 35 -13.72 -5.31 13.91
N PRO A 36 -12.85 -4.53 13.26
CA PRO A 36 -13.10 -4.02 11.92
C PRO A 36 -13.26 -5.18 10.92
N ARG A 37 -14.09 -4.97 9.91
CA ARG A 37 -14.35 -5.93 8.83
C ARG A 37 -14.01 -5.31 7.49
N GLY A 38 -13.78 -6.14 6.48
CA GLY A 38 -13.49 -5.69 5.13
C GLY A 38 -12.01 -5.64 4.80
N PHE A 39 -11.16 -6.41 5.50
CA PHE A 39 -9.76 -6.54 5.15
C PHE A 39 -9.61 -7.24 3.80
N LEU A 40 -8.98 -6.55 2.85
CA LEU A 40 -8.75 -7.05 1.49
C LEU A 40 -7.42 -7.78 1.40
N ASN A 41 -6.38 -7.19 1.99
CA ASN A 41 -5.03 -7.70 1.88
C ASN A 41 -4.18 -7.24 3.06
N MET A 42 -3.07 -7.93 3.27
CA MET A 42 -2.06 -7.58 4.24
C MET A 42 -0.67 -7.86 3.65
N GLY A 43 0.27 -6.97 3.90
CA GLY A 43 1.66 -7.10 3.47
C GLY A 43 2.63 -6.70 4.56
N LYS A 44 3.91 -7.04 4.33
CA LYS A 44 5.02 -6.60 5.17
C LYS A 44 6.06 -5.95 4.25
N SER A 45 6.59 -4.81 4.66
CA SER A 45 7.74 -4.16 4.03
C SER A 45 8.63 -3.57 5.11
N GLY A 46 9.90 -4.00 5.14
CA GLY A 46 10.81 -3.65 6.22
C GLY A 46 10.26 -4.02 7.60
N GLU A 47 10.19 -3.04 8.48
CA GLU A 47 9.63 -3.18 9.84
C GLU A 47 8.12 -2.98 9.92
N PHE A 48 7.46 -2.64 8.81
CA PHE A 48 6.05 -2.29 8.79
C PHE A 48 5.17 -3.47 8.35
N LEU A 49 4.05 -3.62 9.03
CA LEU A 49 2.91 -4.39 8.60
C LEU A 49 1.88 -3.42 8.03
N VAL A 50 1.34 -3.73 6.88
CA VAL A 50 0.33 -2.90 6.20
C VAL A 50 -0.91 -3.72 5.95
N ALA A 51 -2.06 -3.20 6.32
CA ALA A 51 -3.35 -3.82 6.07
C ALA A 51 -4.24 -2.89 5.26
N ALA A 52 -4.86 -3.42 4.22
CA ALA A 52 -5.81 -2.70 3.39
C ALA A 52 -7.24 -3.06 3.80
N LEU A 53 -8.03 -2.07 4.06
CA LEU A 53 -9.43 -2.18 4.47
C LEU A 53 -10.31 -1.47 3.46
N SER A 54 -11.32 -2.19 2.91
CA SER A 54 -12.43 -1.60 2.19
C SER A 54 -13.59 -1.39 3.15
N ASP A 55 -13.85 -0.13 3.47
CA ASP A 55 -14.90 0.21 4.42
C ASP A 55 -16.26 0.23 3.74
N ALA A 56 -17.04 -0.83 3.96
CA ALA A 56 -18.43 -0.92 3.46
C ALA A 56 -19.36 0.15 4.06
N GLN A 57 -18.95 0.81 5.15
CA GLN A 57 -19.69 1.89 5.81
C GLN A 57 -19.17 3.28 5.43
N SER A 58 -18.13 3.37 4.58
CA SER A 58 -17.69 4.65 4.06
C SER A 58 -18.77 5.31 3.20
N SER A 59 -18.83 6.62 3.27
CA SER A 59 -19.68 7.44 2.38
C SER A 59 -19.33 7.28 0.90
N THR A 60 -18.12 6.78 0.62
CA THR A 60 -17.63 6.50 -0.72
C THR A 60 -17.48 4.99 -0.89
N PRO A 61 -18.39 4.31 -1.61
CA PRO A 61 -18.28 2.88 -1.86
C PRO A 61 -16.97 2.53 -2.57
N GLY A 62 -16.25 1.51 -2.07
CA GLY A 62 -14.97 1.09 -2.65
C GLY A 62 -13.76 1.91 -2.20
N GLU A 63 -13.92 2.85 -1.28
CA GLU A 63 -12.79 3.56 -0.69
C GLU A 63 -11.89 2.58 0.06
N LEU A 64 -10.62 2.59 -0.29
CA LEU A 64 -9.59 1.79 0.35
C LEU A 64 -8.85 2.63 1.38
N ARG A 65 -8.70 2.07 2.58
CA ARG A 65 -7.89 2.67 3.66
C ARG A 65 -6.74 1.74 3.99
N LEU A 66 -5.54 2.29 4.04
CA LEU A 66 -4.37 1.58 4.51
C LEU A 66 -4.16 1.85 6.00
N TYR A 67 -3.83 0.79 6.72
CA TYR A 67 -3.44 0.85 8.12
C TYR A 67 -2.05 0.27 8.27
N VAL A 68 -1.23 0.90 9.09
CA VAL A 68 0.17 0.56 9.30
C VAL A 68 0.40 0.23 10.76
N SER A 69 1.19 -0.80 11.00
CA SER A 69 1.63 -1.23 12.33
C SER A 69 3.08 -1.69 12.29
N ARG A 70 3.79 -1.58 13.42
CA ARG A 70 5.11 -2.19 13.63
C ARG A 70 5.09 -3.38 14.59
N ASP A 71 4.09 -3.43 15.44
CA ASP A 71 3.96 -4.40 16.55
C ASP A 71 2.79 -5.37 16.37
N ALA A 72 2.00 -5.23 15.31
CA ALA A 72 0.75 -5.93 15.04
C ALA A 72 -0.38 -5.64 16.04
N GLU A 73 -0.12 -4.86 17.08
CA GLU A 73 -1.10 -4.50 18.11
C GLU A 73 -1.74 -3.14 17.82
N ARG A 74 -0.93 -2.13 17.51
CA ARG A 74 -1.35 -0.75 17.25
C ARG A 74 -1.36 -0.48 15.76
N TRP A 75 -2.52 -0.18 15.22
CA TRP A 75 -2.73 0.09 13.82
C TRP A 75 -3.20 1.52 13.61
N THR A 76 -2.42 2.31 12.89
CA THR A 76 -2.71 3.70 12.58
C THR A 76 -3.06 3.84 11.11
N GLN A 77 -4.08 4.65 10.81
CA GLN A 77 -4.47 4.90 9.42
C GLN A 77 -3.42 5.73 8.69
N ALA A 78 -3.02 5.26 7.50
CA ALA A 78 -2.14 5.99 6.61
C ALA A 78 -2.80 7.26 6.08
N GLN A 79 -2.05 8.37 6.08
CA GLN A 79 -2.49 9.67 5.61
C GLN A 79 -1.74 10.04 4.33
N PHE A 80 -2.49 10.34 3.27
CA PHE A 80 -1.95 10.75 1.98
C PHE A 80 -2.25 12.22 1.71
N PRO A 81 -1.37 12.97 0.99
CA PRO A 81 -1.47 14.42 0.84
C PRO A 81 -2.71 14.89 0.07
N HIS A 82 -3.23 14.05 -0.80
CA HIS A 82 -4.51 14.28 -1.48
C HIS A 82 -5.30 13.01 -1.27
N ALA A 83 -6.58 13.11 -0.90
CA ALA A 83 -7.41 11.94 -0.73
C ALA A 83 -7.26 11.06 -1.99
N PRO A 84 -6.40 10.04 -1.97
CA PRO A 84 -6.26 9.20 -3.14
C PRO A 84 -7.54 8.42 -3.19
N LEU A 85 -8.24 8.58 -4.25
CA LEU A 85 -9.41 7.78 -4.58
C LEU A 85 -8.91 6.40 -5.03
N ALA A 86 -8.17 5.73 -4.16
CA ALA A 86 -7.80 4.36 -4.40
C ALA A 86 -9.05 3.51 -4.26
N HIS A 87 -9.63 3.15 -5.38
CA HIS A 87 -10.60 2.08 -5.44
C HIS A 87 -9.89 0.74 -5.22
N GLU A 88 -10.64 -0.29 -4.86
CA GLU A 88 -10.23 -1.62 -4.36
C GLU A 88 -9.09 -2.36 -5.12
N THR A 89 -8.66 -1.88 -6.27
CA THR A 89 -7.71 -2.57 -7.15
C THR A 89 -6.37 -1.85 -7.35
N GLY A 90 -6.09 -0.78 -6.64
CA GLY A 90 -5.15 0.19 -7.13
C GLY A 90 -3.93 0.49 -6.27
N TYR A 91 -3.50 -0.35 -5.31
CA TYR A 91 -2.26 -0.07 -4.59
C TYR A 91 -1.29 -1.26 -4.65
N THR A 92 -0.01 -0.95 -4.62
CA THR A 92 1.07 -1.93 -4.49
C THR A 92 2.05 -1.45 -3.43
N ILE A 93 2.32 -2.30 -2.45
CA ILE A 93 3.37 -2.04 -1.46
C ILE A 93 4.67 -2.54 -2.06
N LEU A 94 5.67 -1.68 -2.13
CA LEU A 94 6.96 -1.99 -2.72
C LEU A 94 7.98 -2.33 -1.64
N GLU A 95 8.97 -3.12 -2.03
CA GLU A 95 10.19 -3.23 -1.24
C GLU A 95 10.91 -1.88 -1.26
N GLY A 96 11.24 -1.40 -0.09
CA GLY A 96 11.86 -0.10 0.12
C GLY A 96 12.81 -0.11 1.30
N PRO A 97 13.29 1.06 1.70
CA PRO A 97 14.16 1.20 2.86
C PRO A 97 13.49 0.65 4.12
N GLN A 98 14.31 0.19 5.07
CA GLN A 98 13.80 -0.47 6.30
C GLN A 98 12.85 0.42 7.11
N HIS A 99 13.04 1.75 7.05
CA HIS A 99 12.37 2.73 7.90
C HIS A 99 11.31 3.56 7.18
N ARG A 100 10.94 3.19 5.97
CA ARG A 100 9.91 3.88 5.17
C ARG A 100 9.12 2.90 4.34
N LEU A 101 7.87 3.25 4.07
CA LEU A 101 7.02 2.52 3.15
C LEU A 101 6.96 3.24 1.80
N LEU A 102 7.06 2.47 0.74
CA LEU A 102 6.77 2.91 -0.61
C LEU A 102 5.45 2.26 -1.06
N VAL A 103 4.50 3.08 -1.48
CA VAL A 103 3.19 2.62 -1.94
C VAL A 103 2.88 3.27 -3.28
N ASP A 104 2.73 2.45 -4.31
CA ASP A 104 2.24 2.92 -5.60
C ASP A 104 0.71 2.82 -5.64
N MET A 105 0.05 3.90 -6.02
CA MET A 105 -1.41 3.99 -6.10
C MET A 105 -1.85 4.31 -7.52
N LEU A 106 -2.77 3.48 -8.04
CA LEU A 106 -3.42 3.68 -9.33
C LEU A 106 -4.60 4.65 -9.16
N ASP A 107 -4.57 5.75 -9.88
CA ASP A 107 -5.75 6.56 -10.11
C ASP A 107 -6.54 5.97 -11.29
N GLN A 108 -7.69 5.39 -10.99
CA GLN A 108 -8.54 4.77 -12.01
C GLN A 108 -9.14 5.78 -12.99
N THR A 109 -9.26 7.04 -12.60
CA THR A 109 -9.84 8.09 -13.45
C THR A 109 -8.86 8.48 -14.55
N SER A 110 -7.62 8.73 -14.20
CA SER A 110 -6.55 9.10 -15.14
C SER A 110 -5.84 7.88 -15.76
N ARG A 111 -6.04 6.68 -15.20
CA ARG A 111 -5.29 5.45 -15.54
C ARG A 111 -3.78 5.61 -15.40
N THR A 112 -3.35 6.51 -14.55
CA THR A 112 -1.95 6.71 -14.16
C THR A 112 -1.76 6.32 -12.72
N SER A 113 -0.54 5.98 -12.35
CA SER A 113 -0.20 5.68 -10.98
C SER A 113 0.73 6.75 -10.42
N ALA A 114 0.82 6.80 -9.10
CA ALA A 114 1.77 7.64 -8.39
C ALA A 114 2.39 6.85 -7.24
N LEU A 115 3.69 7.02 -7.07
CA LEU A 115 4.44 6.46 -5.96
C LEU A 115 4.43 7.45 -4.80
N PHE A 116 4.09 6.95 -3.63
CA PHE A 116 4.11 7.68 -2.38
C PHE A 116 5.14 7.08 -1.44
N MET A 117 5.78 7.94 -0.66
CA MET A 117 6.77 7.58 0.35
C MET A 117 6.29 8.04 1.71
N SER A 118 6.39 7.17 2.72
CA SER A 118 6.04 7.51 4.08
C SER A 118 7.18 8.25 4.79
N ASP A 119 6.82 8.91 5.90
CA ASP A 119 7.78 9.29 6.92
C ASP A 119 8.32 8.06 7.69
N SER A 120 9.19 8.30 8.66
CA SER A 120 9.74 7.22 9.50
C SER A 120 8.71 6.54 10.40
N THR A 121 7.51 7.08 10.58
CA THR A 121 6.41 6.42 11.31
C THR A 121 5.66 5.41 10.46
N GLY A 122 5.81 5.48 9.14
CA GLY A 122 5.08 4.67 8.16
C GLY A 122 3.65 5.15 7.91
N THR A 123 3.23 6.26 8.50
CA THR A 123 1.82 6.68 8.51
C THR A 123 1.52 7.93 7.69
N ASN A 124 2.46 8.88 7.59
CA ASN A 124 2.26 10.10 6.80
C ASN A 124 3.01 9.98 5.48
N PHE A 125 2.29 10.09 4.38
CA PHE A 125 2.84 9.91 3.05
C PHE A 125 3.00 11.25 2.31
N SER A 126 4.04 11.32 1.50
CA SER A 126 4.27 12.38 0.52
C SER A 126 4.37 11.78 -0.88
N SER A 127 4.03 12.57 -1.91
CA SER A 127 4.20 12.15 -3.30
C SER A 127 5.70 12.07 -3.62
N SER A 128 6.15 10.94 -4.14
CA SER A 128 7.52 10.70 -4.57
C SER A 128 7.66 10.96 -6.07
N ILE A 129 6.91 10.23 -6.90
CA ILE A 129 6.89 10.41 -8.34
C ILE A 129 5.53 10.07 -8.91
N VAL A 130 5.10 10.76 -9.96
CA VAL A 130 3.82 10.55 -10.62
C VAL A 130 3.98 9.88 -11.99
N HIS A 131 2.87 9.39 -12.54
CA HIS A 131 2.80 8.71 -13.84
C HIS A 131 3.63 7.43 -13.92
N THR A 132 3.74 6.70 -12.81
CA THR A 132 4.43 5.41 -12.79
C THR A 132 3.80 4.44 -13.79
N GLN A 133 4.66 3.68 -14.46
CA GLN A 133 4.25 2.67 -15.45
C GLN A 133 3.86 1.39 -14.73
N ARG A 134 2.74 0.80 -15.16
CA ARG A 134 2.35 -0.56 -14.78
C ARG A 134 2.27 -1.46 -16.01
N ASN A 135 2.61 -2.71 -15.86
CA ASN A 135 2.45 -3.72 -16.90
C ASN A 135 0.98 -4.17 -17.04
N ALA A 136 0.73 -5.10 -17.95
CA ALA A 136 -0.62 -5.61 -18.21
C ALA A 136 -1.25 -6.33 -16.99
N ASP A 137 -0.44 -6.86 -16.10
CA ASP A 137 -0.86 -7.52 -14.86
C ASP A 137 -1.10 -6.53 -13.72
N GLY A 138 -0.90 -5.22 -13.96
CA GLY A 138 -1.07 -4.16 -12.99
C GLY A 138 0.09 -4.01 -12.01
N ILE A 139 1.24 -4.64 -12.30
CA ILE A 139 2.45 -4.55 -11.50
C ILE A 139 3.24 -3.32 -11.96
N ILE A 140 3.69 -2.52 -11.01
CA ILE A 140 4.54 -1.34 -11.29
C ILE A 140 5.92 -1.79 -11.79
N ASP A 141 6.45 -1.07 -12.78
CA ASP A 141 7.84 -1.20 -13.25
C ASP A 141 8.79 -0.45 -12.30
N TYR A 142 9.05 -1.06 -11.15
CA TYR A 142 9.93 -0.54 -10.10
C TYR A 142 10.90 -1.63 -9.68
N GLU A 143 12.16 -1.27 -9.48
CA GLU A 143 13.21 -2.17 -9.02
C GLU A 143 14.10 -1.47 -7.99
N HIS A 144 14.21 -2.03 -6.81
CA HIS A 144 15.20 -1.62 -5.81
C HIS A 144 16.57 -2.23 -6.17
N LEU A 145 17.60 -1.40 -6.26
CA LEU A 145 18.92 -1.86 -6.64
C LEU A 145 19.64 -2.50 -5.46
N THR A 146 19.78 -3.80 -5.51
CA THR A 146 20.43 -4.59 -4.46
C THR A 146 21.88 -4.13 -4.25
N ASN A 147 22.31 -3.98 -3.01
CA ASN A 147 23.63 -3.50 -2.59
C ASN A 147 23.94 -2.04 -2.96
N MET A 148 22.96 -1.26 -3.34
CA MET A 148 23.06 0.19 -3.52
C MET A 148 22.03 0.86 -2.61
N GLU A 149 22.47 1.25 -1.42
CA GLU A 149 21.59 1.86 -0.42
C GLU A 149 20.91 3.11 -0.99
N GLY A 150 19.60 3.21 -0.83
CA GLY A 150 18.79 4.32 -1.32
C GLY A 150 18.55 4.36 -2.82
N ALA A 151 19.12 3.41 -3.59
CA ALA A 151 19.00 3.43 -5.04
C ALA A 151 17.86 2.54 -5.54
N ALA A 152 17.05 3.09 -6.43
CA ALA A 152 16.01 2.37 -7.14
C ALA A 152 15.78 2.97 -8.53
N ILE A 153 15.16 2.19 -9.41
CA ILE A 153 14.74 2.64 -10.73
C ILE A 153 13.22 2.46 -10.87
N VAL A 154 12.60 3.33 -11.63
CA VAL A 154 11.18 3.25 -11.96
C VAL A 154 10.95 3.72 -13.39
N ASN A 155 10.04 3.07 -14.07
CA ASN A 155 9.57 3.55 -15.36
C ASN A 155 8.34 4.44 -15.18
N VAL A 156 8.35 5.59 -15.84
CA VAL A 156 7.26 6.57 -15.81
C VAL A 156 6.80 6.91 -17.23
N LYS A 157 5.54 7.18 -17.38
CA LYS A 157 4.97 7.71 -18.63
C LYS A 157 5.34 9.18 -18.78
N VAL A 158 5.72 9.58 -19.97
CA VAL A 158 6.05 10.99 -20.27
C VAL A 158 4.76 11.81 -20.32
N GLU A 159 4.73 12.91 -19.59
CA GLU A 159 3.59 13.83 -19.61
C GLU A 159 3.37 14.39 -21.03
N GLY A 160 2.12 14.36 -21.50
CA GLY A 160 1.77 14.76 -22.88
C GLY A 160 2.10 13.72 -23.96
N ALA A 161 2.74 12.62 -23.62
CA ALA A 161 3.07 11.51 -24.54
C ALA A 161 2.99 10.16 -23.79
N LEU A 162 1.80 9.78 -23.38
CA LEU A 162 1.53 8.62 -22.51
C LEU A 162 1.90 7.26 -23.12
N ASP A 163 2.19 7.20 -24.40
CA ASP A 163 2.75 6.06 -25.13
C ASP A 163 4.28 5.94 -24.99
N ARG A 164 4.94 7.00 -24.47
CA ARG A 164 6.38 7.03 -24.25
C ARG A 164 6.71 6.79 -22.78
N VAL A 165 7.68 5.95 -22.54
CA VAL A 165 8.18 5.60 -21.20
C VAL A 165 9.58 6.13 -21.03
N GLN A 166 9.88 6.61 -19.83
CA GLN A 166 11.20 7.08 -19.42
C GLN A 166 11.57 6.39 -18.10
N THR A 167 12.81 5.90 -18.02
CA THR A 167 13.35 5.38 -16.77
C THR A 167 13.89 6.53 -15.91
N ARG A 168 13.53 6.54 -14.65
CA ARG A 168 14.05 7.43 -13.62
C ARG A 168 14.83 6.62 -12.60
N ILE A 169 15.84 7.24 -12.02
CA ILE A 169 16.65 6.66 -10.95
C ILE A 169 16.62 7.58 -9.73
N THR A 170 16.58 6.98 -8.57
CA THR A 170 16.79 7.66 -7.28
C THR A 170 18.04 7.12 -6.60
N HIS A 171 18.65 7.93 -5.74
CA HIS A 171 19.76 7.56 -4.84
C HIS A 171 19.47 7.99 -3.39
N ASP A 172 18.26 8.46 -3.12
CA ASP A 172 17.82 9.02 -1.85
C ASP A 172 16.47 8.44 -1.41
N GLU A 173 16.29 7.12 -1.68
CA GLU A 173 15.10 6.36 -1.29
C GLU A 173 13.80 6.85 -1.92
N GLY A 174 13.87 7.55 -3.06
CA GLY A 174 12.71 8.09 -3.75
C GLY A 174 12.32 9.51 -3.33
N ALA A 175 13.15 10.21 -2.58
CA ALA A 175 12.92 11.61 -2.24
C ALA A 175 13.12 12.52 -3.46
N SER A 176 14.03 12.14 -4.38
CA SER A 176 14.20 12.75 -5.71
C SER A 176 14.47 11.71 -6.79
N TRP A 177 14.20 12.09 -8.06
CA TRP A 177 14.30 11.18 -9.21
C TRP A 177 14.98 11.85 -10.41
#